data_1671f4094533f2f2b445d3b0621b8a2d
#
_entry.id   1671f4094533f2f2b445d3b0621b8a2d
#
_cell.length_a   1.000
_cell.length_b   1.000
_cell.length_c   1.000
_cell.angle_alpha   90.00
_cell.angle_beta   90.00
_cell.angle_gamma   90.00
#
_symmetry.space_group_name_H-M   'P 1'
#
loop_
_entity.id
_entity.type
_entity.pdbx_description
1 polymer ?
#
loop_
_entity_poly.entity_id
_entity_poly.type
_entity_poly.pdbx_seq_one_letter_code
_entity_poly.pdbx_strand_id
1 'polypeptide(L)' 'MQEQIFMCARFQAKKDTLLELHVRLLDMVAKTRQEADNLFYNLHVDINDPTIFYFFEGWVNQAALDSHNATSYVQEII' A
#
# COMPACT_ATOMS: atom_id res chain seq x y z
N MET A 1 20.67 -12.50 -10.74
CA MET A 1 19.87 -12.50 -9.49
C MET A 1 19.21 -11.14 -9.35
N GLN A 2 17.90 -11.13 -9.12
CA GLN A 2 17.18 -9.88 -8.93
C GLN A 2 17.12 -9.53 -7.44
N GLU A 3 17.31 -8.25 -7.15
CA GLU A 3 17.26 -7.78 -5.77
C GLU A 3 15.83 -7.58 -5.31
N GLN A 4 15.57 -7.89 -4.03
CA GLN A 4 14.31 -7.56 -3.39
C GLN A 4 14.17 -6.04 -3.26
N ILE A 5 12.92 -5.57 -3.33
CA ILE A 5 12.60 -4.15 -3.21
C ILE A 5 11.83 -3.94 -1.91
N PHE A 6 12.32 -3.02 -1.10
CA PHE A 6 11.62 -2.58 0.12
C PHE A 6 11.35 -1.09 0.00
N MET A 7 10.13 -0.68 0.30
CA MET A 7 9.77 0.73 0.18
C MET A 7 8.74 1.14 1.23
N CYS A 8 8.66 2.46 1.41
CA CYS A 8 7.64 3.09 2.24
C CYS A 8 6.87 4.09 1.38
N ALA A 9 5.55 3.96 1.34
CA ALA A 9 4.68 4.89 0.64
C ALA A 9 3.84 5.66 1.67
N ARG A 10 3.71 6.98 1.46
CA ARG A 10 2.95 7.85 2.36
C ARG A 10 1.71 8.38 1.65
N PHE A 11 0.57 8.30 2.34
CA PHE A 11 -0.70 8.88 1.88
C PHE A 11 -1.24 9.82 2.92
N GLN A 12 -1.82 10.94 2.48
CA GLN A 12 -2.56 11.82 3.36
C GLN A 12 -4.00 11.92 2.89
N ALA A 13 -4.93 11.60 3.78
CA ALA A 13 -6.36 11.69 3.51
C ALA A 13 -6.88 13.09 3.80
N LYS A 14 -7.97 13.47 3.13
CA LYS A 14 -8.77 14.61 3.55
C LYS A 14 -9.62 14.21 4.74
N LYS A 15 -9.83 15.12 5.69
CA LYS A 15 -10.57 14.82 6.92
C LYS A 15 -11.98 14.32 6.65
N ASP A 16 -12.67 14.88 5.65
CA ASP A 16 -14.06 14.54 5.33
C ASP A 16 -14.20 13.18 4.64
N THR A 17 -13.12 12.62 4.10
CA THR A 17 -13.12 11.30 3.44
C THR A 17 -12.28 10.27 4.16
N LEU A 18 -11.82 10.57 5.36
CA LEU A 18 -10.87 9.72 6.10
C LEU A 18 -11.38 8.31 6.30
N LEU A 19 -12.62 8.14 6.78
CA LEU A 19 -13.17 6.81 7.04
C LEU A 19 -13.29 5.98 5.77
N GLU A 20 -13.79 6.58 4.71
CA GLU A 20 -13.93 5.90 3.42
C GLU A 20 -12.58 5.47 2.88
N LEU A 21 -11.59 6.36 2.93
CA LEU A 21 -10.24 6.01 2.48
C LEU A 21 -9.66 4.89 3.33
N HIS A 22 -9.81 4.94 4.65
CA HIS A 22 -9.27 3.92 5.55
C HIS A 22 -9.83 2.54 5.21
N VAL A 23 -11.12 2.43 4.96
CA VAL A 23 -11.75 1.17 4.55
C VAL A 23 -11.16 0.66 3.23
N ARG A 24 -10.96 1.54 2.25
CA ARG A 24 -10.36 1.19 0.97
C ARG A 24 -8.91 0.73 1.12
N LEU A 25 -8.15 1.39 2.00
CA LEU A 25 -6.76 1.01 2.24
C LEU A 25 -6.66 -0.36 2.91
N LEU A 26 -7.56 -0.67 3.85
CA LEU A 26 -7.61 -2.00 4.48
C LEU A 26 -7.96 -3.10 3.45
N ASP A 27 -8.90 -2.83 2.55
CA ASP A 27 -9.23 -3.75 1.47
C ASP A 27 -8.03 -3.96 0.54
N MET A 28 -7.33 -2.88 0.22
CA MET A 28 -6.11 -2.96 -0.60
C MET A 28 -5.03 -3.81 0.06
N VAL A 29 -4.87 -3.72 1.38
CA VAL A 29 -3.93 -4.56 2.12
C VAL A 29 -4.27 -6.04 1.91
N ALA A 30 -5.54 -6.41 2.08
CA ALA A 30 -5.98 -7.79 1.93
C ALA A 30 -5.72 -8.31 0.51
N LYS A 31 -6.04 -7.52 -0.50
CA LYS A 31 -5.81 -7.89 -1.92
C LYS A 31 -4.33 -7.98 -2.25
N THR A 32 -3.54 -7.02 -1.79
CA THR A 32 -2.09 -6.99 -2.05
C THR A 32 -1.40 -8.21 -1.47
N ARG A 33 -1.80 -8.64 -0.28
CA ARG A 33 -1.22 -9.82 0.36
C ARG A 33 -1.52 -11.13 -0.37
N GLN A 34 -2.47 -11.13 -1.31
CA GLN A 34 -2.74 -12.27 -2.18
C GLN A 34 -1.82 -12.30 -3.41
N GLU A 35 -1.11 -11.23 -3.70
CA GLU A 35 -0.15 -11.19 -4.81
C GLU A 35 1.02 -12.11 -4.50
N ALA A 36 1.33 -13.03 -5.42
CA ALA A 36 2.29 -14.11 -5.18
C ALA A 36 3.70 -13.61 -4.81
N ASP A 37 4.09 -12.47 -5.38
CA ASP A 37 5.44 -11.92 -5.23
C ASP A 37 5.54 -10.82 -4.18
N ASN A 38 4.48 -10.64 -3.39
CA ASN A 38 4.51 -9.74 -2.23
C ASN A 38 5.17 -10.43 -1.04
N LEU A 39 6.17 -9.78 -0.44
CA LEU A 39 6.85 -10.29 0.75
C LEU A 39 6.14 -9.85 2.02
N PHE A 40 5.78 -8.57 2.08
CA PHE A 40 4.96 -8.01 3.16
C PHE A 40 4.31 -6.71 2.69
N TYR A 41 3.19 -6.38 3.32
CA TYR A 41 2.45 -5.17 2.99
C TYR A 41 1.72 -4.70 4.25
N ASN A 42 2.28 -3.72 4.95
CA ASN A 42 1.81 -3.31 6.27
C ASN A 42 1.36 -1.85 6.26
N LEU A 43 0.13 -1.63 6.69
CA LEU A 43 -0.46 -0.30 6.81
C LEU A 43 -0.24 0.23 8.22
N HIS A 44 0.22 1.47 8.30
CA HIS A 44 0.43 2.18 9.56
C HIS A 44 -0.24 3.55 9.51
N VAL A 45 -0.68 4.03 10.66
CA VAL A 45 -1.22 5.38 10.82
C VAL A 45 -0.19 6.19 11.60
N ASP A 46 0.03 7.45 11.18
CA ASP A 46 0.94 8.34 11.89
C ASP A 46 0.48 8.55 13.34
N ILE A 47 1.41 8.51 14.29
CA ILE A 47 1.06 8.61 15.72
C ILE A 47 0.55 9.99 16.11
N ASN A 48 0.86 11.02 15.33
CA ASN A 48 0.50 12.40 15.63
C ASN A 48 -0.61 12.94 14.72
N ASP A 49 -0.90 12.29 13.60
CA ASP A 49 -1.88 12.77 12.63
C ASP A 49 -2.66 11.59 12.03
N PRO A 50 -3.94 11.39 12.41
CA PRO A 50 -4.73 10.25 11.93
C PRO A 50 -5.08 10.30 10.44
N THR A 51 -4.78 11.41 9.75
CA THR A 51 -5.00 11.52 8.30
C THR A 51 -3.82 10.99 7.50
N ILE A 52 -2.69 10.69 8.13
CA ILE A 52 -1.48 10.25 7.45
C ILE A 52 -1.29 8.75 7.62
N PHE A 53 -1.12 8.06 6.49
CA PHE A 53 -0.91 6.62 6.43
C PHE A 53 0.44 6.32 5.79
N TYR A 54 1.06 5.24 6.25
CA TYR A 54 2.29 4.70 5.67
C TYR A 54 2.09 3.25 5.32
N PHE A 55 2.53 2.87 4.11
CA PHE A 55 2.68 1.46 3.74
C PHE A 55 4.15 1.11 3.76
N PHE A 56 4.49 0.10 4.53
CA PHE A 56 5.80 -0.53 4.45
C PHE A 56 5.62 -1.80 3.64
N GLU A 57 6.34 -1.94 2.54
CA GLU A 57 6.11 -3.02 1.58
C GLU A 57 7.41 -3.64 1.10
N GLY A 58 7.34 -4.92 0.81
CA GLY A 58 8.45 -5.67 0.26
C GLY A 58 7.99 -6.52 -0.92
N TRP A 59 8.84 -6.58 -1.93
CA TRP A 59 8.58 -7.27 -3.20
C TRP A 59 9.78 -8.09 -3.61
N VAL A 60 9.55 -9.25 -4.25
CA VAL A 60 10.64 -10.13 -4.66
C VAL A 60 11.56 -9.47 -5.67
N ASN A 61 11.05 -8.53 -6.49
CA ASN A 61 11.83 -7.79 -7.48
C ASN A 61 11.03 -6.58 -7.99
N GLN A 62 11.65 -5.80 -8.86
CA GLN A 62 11.03 -4.61 -9.44
C GLN A 62 9.79 -4.95 -10.29
N ALA A 63 9.82 -6.06 -11.03
CA ALA A 63 8.67 -6.45 -11.86
C ALA A 63 7.42 -6.73 -11.01
N ALA A 64 7.60 -7.32 -9.82
CA ALA A 64 6.51 -7.56 -8.89
C ALA A 64 5.89 -6.25 -8.39
N LEU A 65 6.73 -5.26 -8.06
CA LEU A 65 6.26 -3.93 -7.66
C LEU A 65 5.52 -3.25 -8.80
N ASP A 66 6.05 -3.32 -10.02
CA ASP A 66 5.42 -2.71 -11.20
C ASP A 66 4.04 -3.32 -11.45
N SER A 67 3.92 -4.66 -11.34
CA SER A 67 2.63 -5.34 -11.46
C SER A 67 1.64 -4.90 -10.40
N HIS A 68 2.10 -4.76 -9.15
CA HIS A 68 1.27 -4.26 -8.05
C HIS A 68 0.72 -2.87 -8.36
N ASN A 69 1.60 -1.96 -8.78
CA ASN A 69 1.20 -0.58 -9.08
C ASN A 69 0.23 -0.48 -10.26
N ALA A 70 0.20 -1.47 -11.14
CA ALA A 70 -0.71 -1.51 -12.29
C ALA A 70 -2.10 -2.09 -11.94
N THR A 71 -2.29 -2.64 -10.75
CA THR A 71 -3.59 -3.19 -10.35
C THR A 71 -4.65 -2.12 -10.25
N SER A 72 -5.93 -2.50 -10.48
CA SER A 72 -7.04 -1.56 -10.37
C SER A 72 -7.18 -0.99 -8.97
N TYR A 73 -6.98 -1.81 -7.95
CA TYR A 73 -7.14 -1.35 -6.55
C TYR A 73 -6.08 -0.35 -6.11
N VAL A 74 -4.87 -0.39 -6.69
CA VAL A 74 -3.86 0.65 -6.47
C VAL A 74 -4.20 1.90 -7.28
N GLN A 75 -4.54 1.73 -8.56
CA GLN A 75 -4.85 2.85 -9.45
C GLN A 75 -6.05 3.67 -8.97
N GLU A 76 -7.03 3.04 -8.34
CA GLU A 76 -8.20 3.73 -7.80
C GLU A 76 -7.88 4.60 -6.58
N ILE A 77 -6.77 4.32 -5.88
CA ILE A 77 -6.37 5.06 -4.67
C ILE A 77 -5.51 6.28 -5.02
N ILE A 78 -4.61 6.16 -5.98
CA ILE A 78 -3.66 7.24 -6.32
C ILE A 78 -4.24 8.29 -7.26
#